data_d3821a76068348f95b3d173d3aac7568
#
_entry.id   d3821a76068348f95b3d173d3aac7568
#
_cell.length_a   1.000
_cell.length_b   1.000
_cell.length_c   1.000
_cell.angle_alpha   90.00
_cell.angle_beta   90.00
_cell.angle_gamma   90.00
#
_symmetry.space_group_name_H-M   'P 1'
#
loop_
_entity.id
_entity.type
_entity.pdbx_description
1 polymer ?
#
loop_
_entity_poly.entity_id
_entity_poly.type
_entity_poly.pdbx_seq_one_letter_code
_entity_poly.pdbx_strand_id
1 'polypeptide(L)' 'MRWQDYISADPTVCHGRACIKGTRVMVSVVLDNLAEGLTYDEILASYPSLNREAVKAAIAYAAELGRERVVAMPDGVHA' A
#
# COMPACT_ATOMS: atom_id res chain seq x y z
N MET A 1 4.08 13.98 -2.50
CA MET A 1 4.55 12.64 -2.89
C MET A 1 3.66 12.04 -3.97
N ARG A 2 4.25 11.44 -4.97
CA ARG A 2 3.51 10.72 -6.01
C ARG A 2 3.68 9.22 -5.77
N TRP A 3 2.63 8.56 -5.29
CA TRP A 3 2.70 7.11 -5.08
C TRP A 3 2.95 6.37 -6.41
N GLN A 4 2.56 6.97 -7.55
CA GLN A 4 2.77 6.39 -8.88
C GLN A 4 4.25 6.15 -9.20
N ASP A 5 5.13 6.88 -8.56
CA ASP A 5 6.57 6.70 -8.74
C ASP A 5 7.10 5.45 -8.02
N TYR A 6 6.33 4.91 -7.10
CA TYR A 6 6.75 3.81 -6.24
C TYR A 6 5.97 2.52 -6.47
N ILE A 7 4.84 2.58 -7.13
CA ILE A 7 3.93 1.43 -7.25
C ILE A 7 3.71 1.09 -8.71
N SER A 8 3.78 -0.22 -9.01
CA SER A 8 3.56 -0.77 -10.34
C SER A 8 2.44 -1.81 -10.27
N ALA A 9 1.65 -1.88 -11.34
CA ALA A 9 0.65 -2.93 -11.52
C ALA A 9 0.89 -3.69 -12.81
N ASP A 10 2.15 -3.88 -13.17
CA ASP A 10 2.55 -4.59 -14.38
C ASP A 10 2.02 -6.03 -14.33
N PRO A 11 1.29 -6.49 -15.38
CA PRO A 11 0.75 -7.85 -15.40
C PRO A 11 1.81 -8.96 -15.29
N THR A 12 3.05 -8.66 -15.64
CA THR A 12 4.15 -9.63 -15.59
C THR A 12 4.83 -9.69 -14.23
N VAL A 13 4.46 -8.79 -13.32
CA VAL A 13 5.03 -8.70 -11.98
C VAL A 13 3.90 -8.83 -10.98
N CYS A 14 4.12 -9.63 -9.94
CA CYS A 14 3.13 -9.87 -8.86
C CYS A 14 1.76 -10.28 -9.40
N HIS A 15 1.74 -10.99 -10.52
CA HIS A 15 0.51 -11.48 -11.17
C HIS A 15 -0.49 -10.36 -11.49
N GLY A 16 0.02 -9.19 -11.86
CA GLY A 16 -0.81 -8.04 -12.18
C GLY A 16 -1.33 -7.29 -10.97
N ARG A 17 -0.96 -7.70 -9.78
CA ARG A 17 -1.33 -6.97 -8.55
C ARG A 17 -0.37 -5.82 -8.34
N ALA A 18 -0.86 -4.77 -7.68
CA ALA A 18 -0.01 -3.63 -7.35
C ALA A 18 1.13 -4.08 -6.43
N CYS A 19 2.35 -3.71 -6.78
CA CYS A 19 3.51 -3.99 -5.96
C CYS A 19 4.47 -2.80 -5.96
N ILE A 20 5.41 -2.81 -5.03
CA ILE A 20 6.41 -1.75 -4.93
C ILE A 20 7.41 -1.94 -6.07
N LYS A 21 7.63 -0.88 -6.86
CA LYS A 21 8.54 -0.91 -7.99
C LYS A 21 9.93 -1.39 -7.56
N GLY A 22 10.52 -2.21 -8.40
CA GLY A 22 11.84 -2.76 -8.13
C GLY A 22 11.85 -3.91 -7.15
N THR A 23 10.69 -4.34 -6.69
CA THR A 23 10.55 -5.46 -5.76
C THR A 23 9.42 -6.37 -6.21
N ARG A 24 9.24 -7.49 -5.51
CA ARG A 24 8.06 -8.35 -5.67
C ARG A 24 7.15 -8.28 -4.45
N VAL A 25 7.33 -7.23 -3.64
CA VAL A 25 6.51 -7.04 -2.45
C VAL A 25 5.20 -6.37 -2.86
N MET A 26 4.10 -7.06 -2.66
CA MET A 26 2.79 -6.51 -2.99
C MET A 26 2.39 -5.41 -2.01
N VAL A 27 1.71 -4.39 -2.52
CA VAL A 27 1.19 -3.31 -1.68
C VAL A 27 0.29 -3.86 -0.57
N SER A 28 -0.52 -4.88 -0.88
CA SER A 28 -1.40 -5.51 0.11
C SER A 28 -0.63 -6.07 1.31
N VAL A 29 0.57 -6.60 1.08
CA VAL A 29 1.40 -7.12 2.17
C VAL A 29 1.81 -5.99 3.11
N VAL A 30 2.22 -4.86 2.55
CA VAL A 30 2.59 -3.68 3.35
C VAL A 30 1.40 -3.19 4.16
N LEU A 31 0.24 -3.09 3.51
CA LEU A 31 -0.97 -2.59 4.18
C LEU A 31 -1.44 -3.54 5.27
N ASP A 32 -1.35 -4.84 5.05
CA ASP A 32 -1.73 -5.84 6.05
C ASP A 32 -0.85 -5.73 7.29
N ASN A 33 0.46 -5.53 7.10
CA ASN A 33 1.37 -5.34 8.22
C ASN A 33 1.03 -4.08 9.02
N LEU A 34 0.70 -3.00 8.33
CA LEU A 34 0.28 -1.76 8.99
C LEU A 34 -1.02 -1.97 9.76
N ALA A 35 -1.97 -2.70 9.17
CA ALA A 35 -3.26 -2.99 9.81
C ALA A 35 -3.08 -3.82 11.08
N GLU A 36 -2.06 -4.64 11.14
CA GLU A 36 -1.73 -5.42 12.34
C GLU A 36 -0.96 -4.62 13.39
N GLY A 37 -0.63 -3.38 13.09
CA GLY A 37 0.01 -2.49 14.05
C GLY A 37 1.53 -2.47 13.98
N LEU A 38 2.13 -3.06 12.96
CA LEU A 38 3.57 -2.98 12.79
C LEU A 38 4.00 -1.54 12.47
N THR A 39 5.15 -1.17 13.01
CA THR A 39 5.75 0.13 12.69
C THR A 39 6.47 0.08 11.35
N TYR A 40 6.80 1.25 10.80
CA TYR A 40 7.60 1.34 9.59
C TYR A 40 8.92 0.58 9.76
N ASP A 41 9.58 0.77 10.89
CA ASP A 41 10.87 0.11 11.13
C ASP A 41 10.75 -1.41 11.14
N GLU A 42 9.67 -1.93 11.72
CA GLU A 42 9.41 -3.37 11.74
C GLU A 42 9.17 -3.91 10.32
N ILE A 43 8.43 -3.16 9.52
CA ILE A 43 8.16 -3.55 8.13
C ILE A 43 9.46 -3.55 7.32
N LEU A 44 10.28 -2.51 7.49
CA LEU A 44 11.55 -2.41 6.76
C LEU A 44 12.54 -3.49 7.20
N ALA A 45 12.48 -3.92 8.46
CA ALA A 45 13.31 -5.02 8.94
C ALA A 45 12.91 -6.34 8.27
N SER A 46 11.62 -6.55 8.04
CA SER A 46 11.12 -7.76 7.39
C SER A 46 11.31 -7.74 5.88
N TYR A 47 11.27 -6.56 5.28
CA TYR A 47 11.37 -6.38 3.82
C TYR A 47 12.45 -5.34 3.51
N PRO A 48 13.73 -5.74 3.59
CA PRO A 48 14.83 -4.78 3.45
C PRO A 48 14.96 -4.14 2.07
N SER A 49 14.24 -4.66 1.06
CA SER A 49 14.21 -4.04 -0.25
C SER A 49 13.33 -2.78 -0.29
N LEU A 50 12.56 -2.54 0.76
CA LEU A 50 11.70 -1.36 0.85
C LEU A 50 12.42 -0.22 1.57
N ASN A 51 11.89 0.99 1.38
CA ASN A 51 12.29 2.16 2.16
C ASN A 51 11.04 2.84 2.72
N ARG A 52 11.22 3.84 3.55
CA ARG A 52 10.09 4.52 4.20
C ARG A 52 9.17 5.16 3.18
N GLU A 53 9.72 5.70 2.10
CA GLU A 53 8.91 6.33 1.05
C GLU A 53 8.01 5.32 0.35
N ALA A 54 8.49 4.10 0.16
CA ALA A 54 7.67 3.04 -0.42
C ALA A 54 6.49 2.68 0.48
N VAL A 55 6.70 2.64 1.80
CA VAL A 55 5.60 2.39 2.76
C VAL A 55 4.58 3.52 2.70
N LYS A 56 5.05 4.76 2.69
CA LYS A 56 4.15 5.92 2.54
C LYS A 56 3.37 5.88 1.24
N ALA A 57 4.03 5.47 0.16
CA ALA A 57 3.38 5.35 -1.15
C ALA A 57 2.26 4.30 -1.12
N ALA A 58 2.47 3.19 -0.42
CA ALA A 58 1.43 2.18 -0.26
C ALA A 58 0.20 2.76 0.45
N ILE A 59 0.43 3.55 1.49
CA ILE A 59 -0.67 4.22 2.22
C ILE A 59 -1.39 5.21 1.30
N ALA A 60 -0.65 6.01 0.55
CA ALA A 60 -1.23 6.99 -0.37
C ALA A 60 -2.07 6.31 -1.46
N TYR A 61 -1.58 5.19 -1.96
CA TYR A 61 -2.31 4.39 -2.94
C TYR A 61 -3.64 3.88 -2.36
N ALA A 62 -3.61 3.35 -1.15
CA ALA A 62 -4.81 2.88 -0.48
C ALA A 62 -5.81 4.03 -0.24
N ALA A 63 -5.31 5.19 0.13
CA ALA A 63 -6.16 6.36 0.32
C ALA A 63 -6.83 6.79 -0.98
N GLU A 64 -6.10 6.71 -2.09
CA GLU A 64 -6.66 7.03 -3.40
C GLU A 64 -7.78 6.08 -3.77
N LEU A 65 -7.57 4.79 -3.58
CA LEU A 65 -8.61 3.78 -3.84
C LEU A 65 -9.84 4.02 -2.97
N GLY A 66 -9.63 4.41 -1.73
CA GLY A 66 -10.73 4.72 -0.81
C GLY A 66 -11.55 5.93 -1.26
N ARG A 67 -10.89 6.93 -1.83
CA ARG A 67 -11.58 8.12 -2.35
C ARG A 67 -12.36 7.84 -3.62
N GLU A 68 -11.83 6.99 -4.48
CA GLU A 68 -12.50 6.65 -5.74
C GLU A 68 -13.76 5.83 -5.52
N ARG A 69 -13.83 5.10 -4.43
CA ARG A 69 -14.99 4.30 -4.10
C ARG A 69 -15.96 5.13 -3.29
N VAL A 70 -17.00 5.55 -3.94
CA VAL A 70 -18.14 6.14 -3.22
C VAL A 70 -18.92 4.98 -2.63
N VAL A 71 -18.71 4.74 -1.36
CA VAL A 71 -19.48 3.73 -0.63
C VAL A 71 -20.52 4.46 0.19
N ALA A 72 -21.78 4.11 -0.04
CA ALA A 72 -22.84 4.64 0.79
C ALA A 72 -22.69 4.04 2.18
N MET A 73 -22.35 4.89 3.15
CA MET A 73 -22.17 4.46 4.52
C MET A 73 -23.50 4.57 5.25
N PRO A 74 -23.84 3.59 6.08
CA PRO A 74 -25.03 3.72 6.95
C PRO A 74 -24.89 4.93 7.85
N ASP A 75 -26.02 5.55 8.18
CA ASP A 75 -26.02 6.66 9.12
C ASP A 75 -25.41 6.21 10.45
N GLY A 76 -24.62 7.09 11.04
CA GLY A 76 -23.95 6.80 12.30
C GLY A 76 -22.59 6.12 12.14
N VAL A 77 -22.21 5.72 10.93
CA VAL A 77 -20.90 5.18 10.67
C VAL A 77 -20.02 6.33 10.20
N HIS A 78 -19.33 6.93 11.12
CA HIS A 78 -18.44 8.03 10.84
C HIS A 78 -17.04 7.70 11.34
N ALA A 79 -16.07 8.00 10.52
CA ALA A 79 -14.70 7.86 10.93
C ALA A 79 -14.36 8.89 11.99
#